data_b822c263ae77929ba6873fdbab8cda56
#
_entry.id   b822c263ae77929ba6873fdbab8cda56
#
_cell.length_a   1.000
_cell.length_b   1.000
_cell.length_c   1.000
_cell.angle_alpha   90.00
_cell.angle_beta   90.00
_cell.angle_gamma   90.00
#
_symmetry.space_group_name_H-M   'P 1'
#
loop_
_entity.id
_entity.type
_entity.pdbx_description
1 polymer ?
#
loop_
_entity_poly.entity_id
_entity_poly.type
_entity_poly.pdbx_seq_one_letter_code
_entity_poly.pdbx_strand_id
1 'polypeptide(L)'
;MEKNSKLGKKLLATGNGRCNIMNAGEPVYFGERDFAHQVLSYCPPDSVRAFLEGLGLVLRTGEGGRMYPAGNRGDMVLDALTTPLLGSGVQVLLDTQAEKLEQVAEGWRVTASNGESYTAPSLILAGGSCAAPKLGGTDSMYQLLTPLGFELARPLPALCALETQRKPLQGLSGLRLLARLTLLAQGEPADAAQGEMLFGDTGVSGVCAMQLARAAAQALDKGQEVVLSVDVTPTLGLRDTAMERKPPEKPGQMAETARQWLLKRAGFLPDNRLLQGALPKPLADRLQGPSIEETAHHLADWRLQVTGVRGFDHAQVAAGGISTRGINAQTMESALPGLYLCGELLDVDGDTGGHNLMFALATGILAGESAAG
;
A
#
# COMPACT_ATOMS: atom_id res chain seq x y z
N MET A 1 -21.98 -5.78 11.49
CA MET A 1 -21.73 -7.15 10.99
C MET A 1 -20.26 -7.27 10.62
N GLU A 2 -19.63 -8.39 10.96
CA GLU A 2 -18.25 -8.73 10.60
C GLU A 2 -18.22 -10.20 10.11
N LYS A 3 -17.68 -10.45 8.93
CA LYS A 3 -17.65 -11.81 8.36
C LYS A 3 -16.64 -12.74 9.04
N ASN A 4 -15.65 -12.18 9.69
CA ASN A 4 -14.67 -12.94 10.44
C ASN A 4 -15.17 -13.28 11.85
N SER A 5 -14.60 -14.32 12.46
CA SER A 5 -14.86 -14.73 13.85
C SER A 5 -14.27 -13.76 14.89
N LYS A 6 -13.54 -12.74 14.48
CA LYS A 6 -12.92 -11.72 15.34
C LYS A 6 -12.83 -10.39 14.62
N LEU A 7 -13.02 -9.29 15.36
CA LEU A 7 -12.76 -7.94 14.88
C LEU A 7 -11.26 -7.70 14.62
N GLY A 8 -10.95 -6.85 13.67
CA GLY A 8 -9.63 -6.24 13.49
C GLY A 8 -8.52 -7.14 12.95
N LYS A 9 -8.82 -8.29 12.33
CA LYS A 9 -7.79 -9.21 11.80
C LYS A 9 -6.77 -8.50 10.90
N LYS A 10 -7.24 -7.67 9.95
CA LYS A 10 -6.37 -6.94 9.02
C LYS A 10 -5.58 -5.85 9.75
N LEU A 11 -6.22 -5.13 10.67
CA LEU A 11 -5.58 -4.11 11.51
C LEU A 11 -4.39 -4.68 12.29
N LEU A 12 -4.58 -5.83 12.95
CA LEU A 12 -3.54 -6.51 13.74
C LEU A 12 -2.32 -6.94 12.92
N ALA A 13 -2.48 -7.18 11.62
CA ALA A 13 -1.39 -7.58 10.72
C ALA A 13 -0.62 -6.40 10.14
N THR A 14 -1.17 -5.17 10.21
CA THR A 14 -0.55 -3.99 9.59
C THR A 14 0.77 -3.61 10.25
N GLY A 15 1.72 -3.10 9.45
CA GLY A 15 3.03 -2.69 9.94
C GLY A 15 3.82 -3.81 10.66
N ASN A 16 3.68 -5.06 10.23
CA ASN A 16 4.24 -6.24 10.90
C ASN A 16 3.78 -6.35 12.37
N GLY A 17 2.50 -6.12 12.62
CA GLY A 17 1.89 -6.18 13.96
C GLY A 17 2.05 -4.92 14.80
N ARG A 18 2.79 -3.91 14.32
CA ARG A 18 2.98 -2.63 15.01
C ARG A 18 1.85 -1.62 14.80
N CYS A 19 1.05 -1.81 13.75
CA CYS A 19 -0.03 -0.93 13.31
C CYS A 19 0.44 0.52 13.07
N ASN A 20 1.00 0.77 11.88
CA ASN A 20 1.24 2.14 11.43
C ASN A 20 -0.12 2.78 11.08
N ILE A 21 -0.69 3.50 12.05
CA ILE A 21 -2.10 3.93 12.00
C ILE A 21 -2.31 5.20 11.19
N MET A 22 -1.32 6.08 11.15
CA MET A 22 -1.39 7.39 10.50
C MET A 22 -0.03 7.82 9.96
N ASN A 23 -0.03 8.93 9.24
CA ASN A 23 1.17 9.68 8.86
C ASN A 23 1.00 11.17 9.20
N ALA A 24 2.04 11.77 9.79
CA ALA A 24 2.09 13.20 10.09
C ALA A 24 2.66 14.04 8.92
N GLY A 25 3.14 13.40 7.85
CA GLY A 25 3.62 14.05 6.63
C GLY A 25 2.49 14.32 5.63
N GLU A 26 2.88 14.82 4.45
CA GLU A 26 1.94 15.05 3.36
C GLU A 26 1.21 13.77 2.95
N PRO A 27 -0.12 13.81 2.82
CA PRO A 27 -0.91 12.66 2.39
C PRO A 27 -0.59 12.25 0.94
N VAL A 28 -0.31 10.96 0.73
CA VAL A 28 -0.01 10.41 -0.60
C VAL A 28 -1.05 9.38 -0.96
N TYR A 29 -1.93 9.73 -1.91
CA TYR A 29 -3.01 8.89 -2.41
C TYR A 29 -2.97 8.72 -3.92
N PHE A 30 -3.59 7.65 -4.38
CA PHE A 30 -3.77 7.24 -5.78
C PHE A 30 -5.24 6.89 -6.04
N GLY A 31 -5.55 6.49 -7.27
CA GLY A 31 -6.93 6.31 -7.69
C GLY A 31 -7.64 7.67 -7.77
N GLU A 32 -8.78 7.80 -7.15
CA GLU A 32 -9.51 9.08 -7.08
C GLU A 32 -8.94 9.97 -5.96
N ARG A 33 -7.65 10.33 -6.10
CA ARG A 33 -6.86 11.08 -5.11
C ARG A 33 -7.49 12.43 -4.73
N ASP A 34 -8.13 13.11 -5.67
CA ASP A 34 -8.72 14.43 -5.43
C ASP A 34 -9.90 14.30 -4.45
N PHE A 35 -10.64 13.19 -4.51
CA PHE A 35 -11.64 12.86 -3.50
C PHE A 35 -11.01 12.62 -2.13
N ALA A 36 -9.89 11.89 -2.06
CA ALA A 36 -9.19 11.69 -0.81
C ALA A 36 -8.74 13.02 -0.17
N HIS A 37 -8.22 13.97 -0.96
CA HIS A 37 -7.88 15.30 -0.48
C HIS A 37 -9.11 16.09 0.00
N GLN A 38 -10.26 15.98 -0.69
CA GLN A 38 -11.50 16.59 -0.23
C GLN A 38 -11.94 15.99 1.11
N VAL A 39 -11.96 14.68 1.28
CA VAL A 39 -12.26 14.01 2.56
C VAL A 39 -11.36 14.55 3.67
N LEU A 40 -10.04 14.62 3.43
CA LEU A 40 -9.10 15.12 4.42
C LEU A 40 -9.20 16.65 4.66
N SER A 41 -9.89 17.41 3.81
CA SER A 41 -10.22 18.80 4.12
C SER A 41 -11.37 18.91 5.14
N TYR A 42 -12.25 17.93 5.20
CA TYR A 42 -13.35 17.87 6.18
C TYR A 42 -12.95 17.12 7.46
N CYS A 43 -12.14 16.06 7.34
CA CYS A 43 -11.59 15.32 8.47
C CYS A 43 -10.06 15.25 8.35
N PRO A 44 -9.32 16.33 8.70
CA PRO A 44 -7.88 16.40 8.55
C PRO A 44 -7.15 15.41 9.48
N PRO A 45 -5.87 15.10 9.22
CA PRO A 45 -5.08 14.18 10.04
C PRO A 45 -5.11 14.49 11.53
N ASP A 46 -5.15 15.77 11.91
CA ASP A 46 -5.24 16.19 13.32
C ASP A 46 -6.59 15.82 13.95
N SER A 47 -7.69 15.83 13.18
CA SER A 47 -9.00 15.37 13.68
C SER A 47 -9.02 13.86 13.89
N VAL A 48 -8.44 13.09 12.96
CA VAL A 48 -8.27 11.63 13.11
C VAL A 48 -7.40 11.32 14.33
N ARG A 49 -6.33 12.07 14.53
CA ARG A 49 -5.46 11.95 15.70
C ARG A 49 -6.22 12.25 16.99
N ALA A 50 -6.93 13.38 17.04
CA ALA A 50 -7.72 13.77 18.22
C ALA A 50 -8.80 12.73 18.55
N PHE A 51 -9.47 12.15 17.55
CA PHE A 51 -10.40 11.04 17.74
C PHE A 51 -9.72 9.84 18.42
N LEU A 52 -8.57 9.38 17.91
CA LEU A 52 -7.83 8.24 18.48
C LEU A 52 -7.33 8.53 19.91
N GLU A 53 -6.81 9.74 20.15
CA GLU A 53 -6.37 10.18 21.48
C GLU A 53 -7.57 10.31 22.45
N GLY A 54 -8.75 10.73 21.96
CA GLY A 54 -10.00 10.73 22.73
C GLY A 54 -10.49 9.34 23.14
N LEU A 55 -10.11 8.30 22.38
CA LEU A 55 -10.32 6.89 22.76
C LEU A 55 -9.24 6.35 23.73
N GLY A 56 -8.30 7.21 24.18
CA GLY A 56 -7.23 6.84 25.10
C GLY A 56 -5.97 6.30 24.41
N LEU A 57 -5.87 6.33 23.07
CA LEU A 57 -4.69 5.86 22.36
C LEU A 57 -3.57 6.90 22.43
N VAL A 58 -2.39 6.49 22.89
CA VAL A 58 -1.19 7.33 22.87
C VAL A 58 -0.39 7.01 21.61
N LEU A 59 -0.14 8.03 20.77
CA LEU A 59 0.57 7.90 19.51
C LEU A 59 2.00 8.45 19.58
N ARG A 60 2.90 7.83 18.82
CA ARG A 60 4.28 8.31 18.62
C ARG A 60 4.56 8.44 17.13
N THR A 61 5.18 9.56 16.75
CA THR A 61 5.70 9.77 15.41
C THR A 61 7.11 9.17 15.31
N GLY A 62 7.33 8.38 14.27
CA GLY A 62 8.61 7.78 13.91
C GLY A 62 9.17 8.39 12.62
N GLU A 63 10.15 7.72 12.04
CA GLU A 63 10.81 8.12 10.81
C GLU A 63 9.80 8.21 9.65
N GLY A 64 9.98 9.21 8.78
CA GLY A 64 9.12 9.45 7.62
C GLY A 64 7.68 9.82 8.00
N GLY A 65 7.46 10.41 9.17
CA GLY A 65 6.13 10.83 9.63
C GLY A 65 5.20 9.69 10.06
N ARG A 66 5.66 8.45 10.04
CA ARG A 66 4.85 7.28 10.42
C ARG A 66 4.44 7.34 11.88
N MET A 67 3.17 7.13 12.15
CA MET A 67 2.63 7.16 13.51
C MET A 67 2.18 5.77 13.96
N TYR A 68 2.60 5.41 15.18
CA TYR A 68 2.35 4.12 15.80
C TYR A 68 1.77 4.30 17.21
N PRO A 69 1.01 3.33 17.74
CA PRO A 69 0.69 3.32 19.16
C PRO A 69 1.99 3.28 19.99
N ALA A 70 2.00 3.93 21.15
CA ALA A 70 3.19 4.10 21.98
C ALA A 70 3.89 2.77 22.34
N GLY A 71 3.11 1.71 22.57
CA GLY A 71 3.62 0.35 22.81
C GLY A 71 4.00 -0.41 21.56
N ASN A 72 3.87 0.17 20.37
CA ASN A 72 4.28 -0.40 19.08
C ASN A 72 3.58 -1.74 18.77
N ARG A 73 2.29 -1.87 19.14
CA ARG A 73 1.47 -3.08 19.00
C ARG A 73 0.08 -2.74 18.47
N GLY A 74 -0.39 -3.49 17.47
CA GLY A 74 -1.69 -3.29 16.84
C GLY A 74 -2.89 -3.60 17.75
N ASP A 75 -2.72 -4.47 18.75
CA ASP A 75 -3.78 -4.79 19.73
C ASP A 75 -4.18 -3.57 20.59
N MET A 76 -3.26 -2.64 20.85
CA MET A 76 -3.59 -1.39 21.55
C MET A 76 -4.58 -0.54 20.76
N VAL A 77 -4.41 -0.50 19.42
CA VAL A 77 -5.34 0.22 18.54
C VAL A 77 -6.70 -0.49 18.51
N LEU A 78 -6.68 -1.81 18.40
CA LEU A 78 -7.91 -2.60 18.40
C LEU A 78 -8.67 -2.43 19.72
N ASP A 79 -8.00 -2.48 20.86
CA ASP A 79 -8.57 -2.26 22.18
C ASP A 79 -9.22 -0.86 22.30
N ALA A 80 -8.50 0.18 21.89
CA ALA A 80 -9.00 1.56 21.91
C ALA A 80 -10.28 1.73 21.07
N LEU A 81 -10.38 1.07 19.93
CA LEU A 81 -11.55 1.12 19.06
C LEU A 81 -12.71 0.23 19.56
N THR A 82 -12.42 -0.94 20.11
CA THR A 82 -13.46 -1.94 20.44
C THR A 82 -14.03 -1.77 21.84
N THR A 83 -13.26 -1.29 22.81
CA THR A 83 -13.73 -1.10 24.20
C THR A 83 -14.93 -0.14 24.28
N PRO A 84 -14.89 1.07 23.70
CA PRO A 84 -16.05 1.96 23.69
C PRO A 84 -17.21 1.39 22.87
N LEU A 85 -16.91 0.74 21.73
CA LEU A 85 -17.92 0.12 20.89
C LEU A 85 -18.73 -0.92 21.67
N LEU A 86 -18.08 -1.84 22.37
CA LEU A 86 -18.74 -2.88 23.15
C LEU A 86 -19.47 -2.30 24.39
N GLY A 87 -18.96 -1.20 24.95
CA GLY A 87 -19.57 -0.49 26.08
C GLY A 87 -20.80 0.35 25.72
N SER A 88 -21.00 0.67 24.43
CA SER A 88 -22.10 1.52 23.95
C SER A 88 -23.44 0.80 23.75
N GLY A 89 -23.47 -0.53 23.94
CA GLY A 89 -24.69 -1.34 23.69
C GLY A 89 -24.89 -1.72 22.22
N VAL A 90 -23.95 -1.40 21.33
CA VAL A 90 -23.98 -1.81 19.92
C VAL A 90 -23.88 -3.33 19.81
N GLN A 91 -24.81 -3.93 19.05
CA GLN A 91 -24.76 -5.36 18.75
C GLN A 91 -23.70 -5.66 17.70
N VAL A 92 -22.71 -6.49 18.03
CA VAL A 92 -21.68 -6.96 17.12
C VAL A 92 -22.03 -8.37 16.65
N LEU A 93 -22.24 -8.53 15.35
CA LEU A 93 -22.51 -9.83 14.71
C LEU A 93 -21.23 -10.31 14.04
N LEU A 94 -20.60 -11.32 14.61
CA LEU A 94 -19.41 -12.00 14.05
C LEU A 94 -19.84 -13.20 13.19
N ASP A 95 -18.92 -13.70 12.36
CA ASP A 95 -19.18 -14.78 11.39
C ASP A 95 -20.42 -14.50 10.51
N THR A 96 -20.69 -13.19 10.26
CA THR A 96 -21.91 -12.71 9.61
C THR A 96 -21.56 -11.81 8.46
N GLN A 97 -21.77 -12.28 7.22
CA GLN A 97 -21.53 -11.55 5.99
C GLN A 97 -22.83 -11.01 5.42
N ALA A 98 -22.81 -9.78 4.89
CA ALA A 98 -23.92 -9.24 4.09
C ALA A 98 -23.94 -9.96 2.72
N GLU A 99 -25.10 -10.46 2.32
CA GLU A 99 -25.30 -11.18 1.05
C GLU A 99 -26.25 -10.47 0.09
N LYS A 100 -27.12 -9.60 0.63
CA LYS A 100 -28.06 -8.80 -0.19
C LYS A 100 -28.32 -7.45 0.46
N LEU A 101 -28.43 -6.44 -0.40
CA LEU A 101 -28.83 -5.07 -0.01
C LEU A 101 -30.08 -4.69 -0.76
N GLU A 102 -31.07 -4.15 -0.06
CA GLU A 102 -32.33 -3.67 -0.63
C GLU A 102 -32.73 -2.34 0.00
N GLN A 103 -33.05 -1.36 -0.85
CA GLN A 103 -33.68 -0.14 -0.38
C GLN A 103 -35.16 -0.43 -0.10
N VAL A 104 -35.62 -0.07 1.09
CA VAL A 104 -37.03 -0.25 1.57
C VAL A 104 -37.60 1.08 2.06
N ALA A 105 -38.88 1.12 2.38
CA ALA A 105 -39.53 2.37 2.82
C ALA A 105 -38.88 2.97 4.08
N GLU A 106 -38.38 2.13 4.98
CA GLU A 106 -37.76 2.51 6.25
C GLU A 106 -36.23 2.71 6.15
N GLY A 107 -35.66 2.72 4.95
CA GLY A 107 -34.24 2.86 4.71
C GLY A 107 -33.61 1.67 3.98
N TRP A 108 -32.70 0.93 4.60
CA TRP A 108 -31.95 -0.18 4.00
C TRP A 108 -32.20 -1.49 4.74
N ARG A 109 -32.42 -2.55 3.97
CA ARG A 109 -32.45 -3.94 4.46
C ARG A 109 -31.22 -4.69 4.01
N VAL A 110 -30.54 -5.33 4.95
CA VAL A 110 -29.41 -6.21 4.71
C VAL A 110 -29.82 -7.64 5.04
N THR A 111 -29.75 -8.55 4.07
CA THR A 111 -29.85 -9.99 4.33
C THR A 111 -28.45 -10.54 4.56
N ALA A 112 -28.28 -11.26 5.64
CA ALA A 112 -26.99 -11.79 6.09
C ALA A 112 -26.86 -13.31 5.82
N SER A 113 -25.62 -13.82 5.85
CA SER A 113 -25.27 -15.22 5.58
C SER A 113 -25.88 -16.23 6.57
N ASN A 114 -26.37 -15.77 7.73
CA ASN A 114 -27.12 -16.58 8.68
C ASN A 114 -28.62 -16.69 8.32
N GLY A 115 -29.05 -16.07 7.21
CA GLY A 115 -30.46 -16.05 6.75
C GLY A 115 -31.33 -14.98 7.41
N GLU A 116 -30.80 -14.24 8.37
CA GLU A 116 -31.53 -13.12 9.02
C GLU A 116 -31.47 -11.85 8.18
N SER A 117 -32.46 -10.98 8.38
CA SER A 117 -32.51 -9.67 7.74
C SER A 117 -32.59 -8.56 8.79
N TYR A 118 -31.82 -7.49 8.54
CA TYR A 118 -31.71 -6.34 9.41
C TYR A 118 -32.12 -5.09 8.63
N THR A 119 -32.95 -4.25 9.21
CA THR A 119 -33.42 -3.00 8.57
C THR A 119 -33.03 -1.81 9.43
N ALA A 120 -32.53 -0.75 8.79
CA ALA A 120 -32.16 0.49 9.44
C ALA A 120 -32.33 1.68 8.49
N PRO A 121 -32.59 2.90 9.01
CA PRO A 121 -32.63 4.11 8.19
C PRO A 121 -31.33 4.40 7.45
N SER A 122 -30.20 4.13 8.11
CA SER A 122 -28.85 4.37 7.57
C SER A 122 -28.02 3.09 7.55
N LEU A 123 -27.25 2.90 6.48
CA LEU A 123 -26.33 1.77 6.28
C LEU A 123 -24.94 2.27 5.91
N ILE A 124 -23.95 1.95 6.74
CA ILE A 124 -22.54 2.24 6.45
C ILE A 124 -21.85 0.96 5.97
N LEU A 125 -21.28 0.99 4.78
CA LEU A 125 -20.50 -0.10 4.20
C LEU A 125 -19.00 0.18 4.34
N ALA A 126 -18.35 -0.61 5.18
CA ALA A 126 -16.91 -0.57 5.47
C ALA A 126 -16.23 -1.92 5.22
N GLY A 127 -16.70 -2.66 4.21
CA GLY A 127 -16.28 -4.04 3.98
C GLY A 127 -14.86 -4.21 3.42
N GLY A 128 -14.17 -3.12 3.10
CA GLY A 128 -12.80 -3.13 2.58
C GLY A 128 -12.70 -3.64 1.16
N SER A 129 -11.53 -4.15 0.78
CA SER A 129 -11.17 -4.63 -0.55
C SER A 129 -10.88 -6.14 -0.59
N CYS A 130 -10.54 -6.65 -1.77
CA CYS A 130 -10.10 -8.04 -1.98
C CYS A 130 -8.64 -8.31 -1.54
N ALA A 131 -7.90 -7.31 -1.04
CA ALA A 131 -6.53 -7.51 -0.57
C ALA A 131 -6.47 -8.29 0.75
N ALA A 132 -5.48 -9.18 0.87
CA ALA A 132 -5.23 -10.04 2.02
C ALA A 132 -6.44 -10.95 2.39
N PRO A 133 -6.88 -11.89 1.51
CA PRO A 133 -8.04 -12.75 1.74
C PRO A 133 -7.97 -13.54 3.05
N LYS A 134 -6.78 -13.99 3.47
CA LYS A 134 -6.55 -14.69 4.75
C LYS A 134 -6.90 -13.84 5.98
N LEU A 135 -6.91 -12.52 5.83
CA LEU A 135 -7.26 -11.55 6.86
C LEU A 135 -8.68 -11.01 6.72
N GLY A 136 -9.44 -11.50 5.75
CA GLY A 136 -10.82 -11.12 5.51
C GLY A 136 -11.07 -10.30 4.25
N GLY A 137 -10.04 -10.00 3.44
CA GLY A 137 -10.23 -9.36 2.13
C GLY A 137 -11.19 -10.16 1.24
N THR A 138 -12.09 -9.46 0.54
CA THR A 138 -13.11 -10.08 -0.33
C THR A 138 -13.64 -9.06 -1.34
N ASP A 139 -14.15 -9.55 -2.44
CA ASP A 139 -14.86 -8.77 -3.47
C ASP A 139 -16.39 -8.68 -3.21
N SER A 140 -16.88 -9.28 -2.11
CA SER A 140 -18.33 -9.38 -1.82
C SER A 140 -19.03 -8.02 -1.83
N MET A 141 -18.39 -6.96 -1.33
CA MET A 141 -19.00 -5.61 -1.36
C MET A 141 -19.12 -5.07 -2.78
N TYR A 142 -18.16 -5.36 -3.66
CA TYR A 142 -18.24 -4.98 -5.07
C TYR A 142 -19.43 -5.66 -5.75
N GLN A 143 -19.65 -6.95 -5.44
CA GLN A 143 -20.77 -7.75 -5.99
C GLN A 143 -22.12 -7.22 -5.49
N LEU A 144 -22.19 -6.64 -4.29
CA LEU A 144 -23.41 -6.04 -3.74
C LEU A 144 -23.70 -4.64 -4.32
N LEU A 145 -22.66 -3.86 -4.62
CA LEU A 145 -22.80 -2.45 -5.02
C LEU A 145 -22.96 -2.26 -6.54
N THR A 146 -22.29 -3.09 -7.36
CA THR A 146 -22.40 -2.95 -8.82
C THR A 146 -23.83 -3.11 -9.37
N PRO A 147 -24.69 -4.01 -8.85
CA PRO A 147 -26.10 -4.07 -9.26
C PRO A 147 -26.92 -2.85 -8.85
N LEU A 148 -26.46 -2.07 -7.85
CA LEU A 148 -27.09 -0.81 -7.43
C LEU A 148 -26.65 0.40 -8.27
N GLY A 149 -25.82 0.17 -9.31
CA GLY A 149 -25.35 1.20 -10.23
C GLY A 149 -24.01 1.84 -9.88
N PHE A 150 -23.30 1.35 -8.88
CA PHE A 150 -21.95 1.84 -8.57
C PHE A 150 -20.93 1.32 -9.60
N GLU A 151 -20.12 2.23 -10.12
CA GLU A 151 -19.00 1.88 -11.01
C GLU A 151 -17.86 1.25 -10.22
N LEU A 152 -17.27 0.19 -10.76
CA LEU A 152 -16.13 -0.50 -10.18
C LEU A 152 -14.88 -0.28 -11.04
N ALA A 153 -13.91 0.47 -10.54
CA ALA A 153 -12.56 0.45 -11.08
C ALA A 153 -11.92 -0.91 -10.76
N ARG A 154 -11.42 -1.60 -11.79
CA ARG A 154 -10.87 -2.96 -11.66
C ARG A 154 -9.82 -3.04 -10.54
N PRO A 155 -10.04 -3.85 -9.51
CA PRO A 155 -9.06 -4.01 -8.44
C PRO A 155 -7.80 -4.72 -8.92
N LEU A 156 -6.63 -4.18 -8.55
CA LEU A 156 -5.30 -4.74 -8.82
C LEU A 156 -4.51 -4.81 -7.51
N PRO A 157 -3.62 -5.82 -7.34
CA PRO A 157 -2.78 -5.90 -6.14
C PRO A 157 -1.83 -4.72 -6.05
N ALA A 158 -1.75 -4.09 -4.87
CA ALA A 158 -0.82 -3.00 -4.59
C ALA A 158 -0.11 -3.19 -3.24
N LEU A 159 0.99 -2.49 -3.04
CA LEU A 159 1.87 -2.64 -1.88
C LEU A 159 2.26 -4.10 -1.62
N CYS A 160 2.74 -4.76 -2.67
CA CYS A 160 3.24 -6.15 -2.63
C CYS A 160 4.57 -6.27 -3.37
N ALA A 161 5.21 -7.43 -3.32
CA ALA A 161 6.45 -7.67 -4.03
C ALA A 161 6.26 -7.70 -5.56
N LEU A 162 7.25 -7.25 -6.30
CA LEU A 162 7.35 -7.40 -7.75
C LEU A 162 7.90 -8.78 -8.10
N GLU A 163 7.31 -9.44 -9.05
CA GLU A 163 7.81 -10.69 -9.64
C GLU A 163 8.66 -10.36 -10.87
N THR A 164 9.81 -11.01 -10.99
CA THR A 164 10.74 -10.80 -12.10
C THR A 164 11.21 -12.12 -12.67
N GLN A 165 11.93 -12.08 -13.80
CA GLN A 165 12.64 -13.26 -14.28
C GLN A 165 13.58 -13.78 -13.19
N ARG A 166 13.58 -15.11 -12.95
CA ARG A 166 14.34 -15.74 -11.85
C ARG A 166 15.85 -15.81 -12.10
N LYS A 167 16.27 -15.96 -13.35
CA LYS A 167 17.68 -16.17 -13.69
C LYS A 167 18.61 -15.05 -13.17
N PRO A 168 18.26 -13.75 -13.28
CA PRO A 168 19.08 -12.68 -12.72
C PRO A 168 19.18 -12.69 -11.19
N LEU A 169 18.25 -13.34 -10.49
CA LEU A 169 18.15 -13.34 -9.02
C LEU A 169 18.83 -14.55 -8.35
N GLN A 170 19.32 -15.52 -9.13
CA GLN A 170 19.90 -16.74 -8.58
C GLN A 170 21.07 -16.43 -7.62
N GLY A 171 21.00 -16.96 -6.40
CA GLY A 171 22.00 -16.75 -5.36
C GLY A 171 21.90 -15.42 -4.62
N LEU A 172 20.88 -14.60 -4.88
CA LEU A 172 20.69 -13.31 -4.23
C LEU A 172 19.60 -13.32 -3.16
N SER A 173 18.80 -14.39 -3.08
CA SER A 173 17.68 -14.49 -2.12
C SER A 173 18.13 -14.19 -0.69
N GLY A 174 17.38 -13.35 0.01
CA GLY A 174 17.67 -12.89 1.36
C GLY A 174 18.63 -11.69 1.45
N LEU A 175 19.31 -11.31 0.38
CA LEU A 175 20.15 -10.10 0.38
C LEU A 175 19.28 -8.84 0.46
N ARG A 176 19.73 -7.87 1.25
CA ARG A 176 19.16 -6.55 1.39
C ARG A 176 20.18 -5.48 1.04
N LEU A 177 19.70 -4.43 0.41
CA LEU A 177 20.53 -3.27 0.09
C LEU A 177 19.66 -2.01 -0.07
N LEU A 178 20.30 -0.85 0.05
CA LEU A 178 19.68 0.41 -0.32
C LEU A 178 19.77 0.58 -1.84
N ALA A 179 18.64 0.82 -2.48
CA ALA A 179 18.56 1.03 -3.92
C ALA A 179 17.59 2.16 -4.26
N ARG A 180 17.85 2.81 -5.39
CA ARG A 180 16.84 3.56 -6.09
C ARG A 180 16.28 2.68 -7.21
N LEU A 181 14.97 2.54 -7.21
CA LEU A 181 14.23 1.75 -8.18
C LEU A 181 13.46 2.69 -9.10
N THR A 182 13.58 2.48 -10.40
CA THR A 182 12.76 3.16 -11.40
C THR A 182 12.00 2.10 -12.20
N LEU A 183 10.68 2.19 -12.19
CA LEU A 183 9.82 1.35 -13.00
C LEU A 183 9.69 1.96 -14.40
N LEU A 184 9.99 1.18 -15.41
CA LEU A 184 9.84 1.55 -16.80
C LEU A 184 8.63 0.81 -17.39
N ALA A 185 7.71 1.54 -18.01
CA ALA A 185 6.62 0.98 -18.81
C ALA A 185 6.83 1.37 -20.28
N GLN A 186 6.91 0.39 -21.19
CA GLN A 186 7.26 0.61 -22.60
C GLN A 186 8.58 1.41 -22.77
N GLY A 187 9.55 1.20 -21.88
CA GLY A 187 10.85 1.87 -21.92
C GLY A 187 10.87 3.28 -21.26
N GLU A 188 9.72 3.86 -20.94
CA GLU A 188 9.62 5.20 -20.32
C GLU A 188 9.46 5.10 -18.80
N PRO A 189 10.10 6.00 -18.02
CA PRO A 189 9.97 6.05 -16.57
C PRO A 189 8.53 6.35 -16.14
N ALA A 190 7.91 5.39 -15.43
CA ALA A 190 6.52 5.47 -14.98
C ALA A 190 6.41 5.80 -13.49
N ASP A 191 7.32 5.25 -12.65
CA ASP A 191 7.31 5.48 -11.21
C ASP A 191 8.71 5.22 -10.63
N ALA A 192 9.01 5.78 -9.44
CA ALA A 192 10.27 5.55 -8.77
C ALA A 192 10.16 5.63 -7.25
N ALA A 193 10.98 4.84 -6.56
CA ALA A 193 11.11 4.87 -5.11
C ALA A 193 12.54 4.52 -4.68
N GLN A 194 12.95 5.01 -3.52
CA GLN A 194 14.26 4.73 -2.94
C GLN A 194 14.14 4.19 -1.52
N GLY A 195 14.92 3.20 -1.19
CA GLY A 195 14.91 2.59 0.13
C GLY A 195 15.52 1.22 0.18
N GLU A 196 15.24 0.48 1.24
CA GLU A 196 15.67 -0.91 1.37
C GLU A 196 14.92 -1.80 0.37
N MET A 197 15.67 -2.50 -0.46
CA MET A 197 15.21 -3.55 -1.35
C MET A 197 15.67 -4.92 -0.83
N LEU A 198 14.81 -5.92 -0.91
CA LEU A 198 15.06 -7.31 -0.54
C LEU A 198 14.92 -8.21 -1.76
N PHE A 199 15.93 -9.00 -2.05
CA PHE A 199 15.86 -10.04 -3.07
C PHE A 199 15.13 -11.29 -2.53
N GLY A 200 14.18 -11.79 -3.30
CA GLY A 200 13.51 -13.07 -3.10
C GLY A 200 13.83 -14.05 -4.23
N ASP A 201 13.30 -15.27 -4.14
CA ASP A 201 13.52 -16.31 -5.16
C ASP A 201 12.81 -16.03 -6.49
N THR A 202 11.75 -15.24 -6.46
CA THR A 202 10.89 -14.99 -7.63
C THR A 202 10.79 -13.52 -8.00
N GLY A 203 11.47 -12.62 -7.28
CA GLY A 203 11.36 -11.19 -7.51
C GLY A 203 12.00 -10.37 -6.40
N VAL A 204 11.58 -9.13 -6.29
CA VAL A 204 12.09 -8.17 -5.32
C VAL A 204 10.98 -7.61 -4.44
N SER A 205 11.32 -7.31 -3.20
CA SER A 205 10.44 -6.78 -2.16
C SER A 205 11.16 -5.65 -1.40
N GLY A 206 10.68 -5.30 -0.22
CA GLY A 206 11.13 -4.12 0.51
C GLY A 206 10.21 -2.93 0.21
N VAL A 207 10.27 -1.90 1.05
CA VAL A 207 9.31 -0.79 0.96
C VAL A 207 9.34 -0.13 -0.41
N CYS A 208 10.52 0.19 -0.94
CA CYS A 208 10.66 0.86 -2.24
C CYS A 208 10.13 0.00 -3.42
N ALA A 209 10.34 -1.32 -3.40
CA ALA A 209 9.81 -2.20 -4.44
C ALA A 209 8.27 -2.34 -4.33
N MET A 210 7.74 -2.42 -3.10
CA MET A 210 6.30 -2.53 -2.87
C MET A 210 5.54 -1.26 -3.28
N GLN A 211 6.14 -0.10 -3.14
CA GLN A 211 5.58 1.17 -3.61
C GLN A 211 5.35 1.20 -5.12
N LEU A 212 6.16 0.49 -5.90
CA LEU A 212 6.06 0.43 -7.35
C LEU A 212 5.04 -0.60 -7.86
N ALA A 213 4.53 -1.47 -6.99
CA ALA A 213 3.65 -2.58 -7.38
C ALA A 213 2.36 -2.11 -8.06
N ARG A 214 1.79 -0.98 -7.60
CA ARG A 214 0.60 -0.37 -8.21
C ARG A 214 0.82 -0.02 -9.68
N ALA A 215 1.86 0.73 -9.97
CA ALA A 215 2.20 1.15 -11.33
C ALA A 215 2.56 -0.05 -12.21
N ALA A 216 3.29 -1.03 -11.64
CA ALA A 216 3.62 -2.27 -12.33
C ALA A 216 2.36 -3.08 -12.69
N ALA A 217 1.44 -3.26 -11.74
CA ALA A 217 0.19 -3.99 -11.96
C ALA A 217 -0.66 -3.33 -13.05
N GLN A 218 -0.79 -1.99 -13.02
CA GLN A 218 -1.54 -1.24 -14.02
C GLN A 218 -0.92 -1.30 -15.42
N ALA A 219 0.41 -1.23 -15.53
CA ALA A 219 1.11 -1.34 -16.80
C ALA A 219 0.97 -2.75 -17.39
N LEU A 220 1.15 -3.79 -16.57
CA LEU A 220 0.98 -5.19 -16.96
C LEU A 220 -0.48 -5.50 -17.37
N ASP A 221 -1.47 -4.96 -16.66
CA ASP A 221 -2.90 -5.13 -16.98
C ASP A 221 -3.25 -4.55 -18.36
N LYS A 222 -2.53 -3.51 -18.78
CA LYS A 222 -2.63 -2.92 -20.12
C LYS A 222 -1.80 -3.67 -21.18
N GLY A 223 -1.16 -4.79 -20.82
CA GLY A 223 -0.29 -5.56 -21.72
C GLY A 223 1.03 -4.88 -22.06
N GLN A 224 1.47 -3.92 -21.24
CA GLN A 224 2.72 -3.20 -21.48
C GLN A 224 3.92 -4.02 -20.99
N GLU A 225 5.07 -3.84 -21.66
CA GLU A 225 6.34 -4.33 -21.15
C GLU A 225 6.75 -3.51 -19.95
N VAL A 226 7.15 -4.19 -18.85
CA VAL A 226 7.55 -3.55 -17.59
C VAL A 226 8.93 -4.01 -17.18
N VAL A 227 9.84 -3.05 -16.98
CA VAL A 227 11.22 -3.29 -16.55
C VAL A 227 11.48 -2.50 -15.27
N LEU A 228 12.14 -3.14 -14.31
CA LEU A 228 12.66 -2.48 -13.11
C LEU A 228 14.15 -2.16 -13.33
N SER A 229 14.48 -0.89 -13.34
CA SER A 229 15.87 -0.41 -13.25
C SER A 229 16.26 -0.31 -11.79
N VAL A 230 17.36 -0.95 -11.42
CA VAL A 230 17.91 -0.98 -10.07
C VAL A 230 19.23 -0.21 -10.05
N ASP A 231 19.25 0.92 -9.39
CA ASP A 231 20.45 1.70 -9.08
C ASP A 231 20.91 1.36 -7.66
N VAL A 232 22.06 0.71 -7.52
CA VAL A 232 22.64 0.30 -6.23
C VAL A 232 23.64 1.33 -5.65
N THR A 233 23.80 2.47 -6.30
CA THR A 233 24.73 3.52 -5.85
C THR A 233 24.41 4.09 -4.46
N PRO A 234 23.15 4.10 -3.97
CA PRO A 234 22.86 4.45 -2.57
C PRO A 234 23.58 3.53 -1.57
N THR A 235 23.64 2.23 -1.81
CA THR A 235 24.41 1.28 -0.97
C THR A 235 25.89 1.61 -0.90
N LEU A 236 26.46 2.17 -1.96
CA LEU A 236 27.87 2.54 -2.05
C LEU A 236 28.18 3.93 -1.50
N GLY A 237 27.16 4.63 -0.98
CA GLY A 237 27.30 6.02 -0.50
C GLY A 237 27.57 7.04 -1.62
N LEU A 238 27.25 6.71 -2.87
CA LEU A 238 27.44 7.58 -4.03
C LEU A 238 26.21 8.44 -4.33
N ARG A 239 25.11 8.15 -3.70
CA ARG A 239 23.83 8.85 -3.77
C ARG A 239 23.25 9.02 -2.36
N ASP A 240 22.37 9.98 -2.13
CA ASP A 240 21.66 10.11 -0.86
C ASP A 240 20.90 8.80 -0.53
N THR A 241 20.66 8.56 0.76
CA THR A 241 20.03 7.32 1.25
C THR A 241 18.62 7.55 1.81
N ALA A 242 18.01 8.72 1.57
CA ALA A 242 16.67 9.01 2.04
C ALA A 242 15.66 7.99 1.49
N MET A 243 14.90 7.38 2.41
CA MET A 243 13.88 6.37 2.08
C MET A 243 12.57 7.07 1.77
N GLU A 244 12.30 7.31 0.49
CA GLU A 244 11.09 7.99 0.06
C GLU A 244 10.70 7.62 -1.37
N ARG A 245 9.47 7.95 -1.74
CA ARG A 245 9.05 7.97 -3.13
C ARG A 245 9.79 9.13 -3.83
N LYS A 246 10.32 8.85 -5.02
CA LYS A 246 11.09 9.81 -5.82
C LYS A 246 10.35 10.10 -7.13
N PRO A 247 10.54 11.29 -7.72
CA PRO A 247 10.13 11.51 -9.10
C PRO A 247 10.82 10.50 -10.03
N PRO A 248 10.11 9.99 -11.05
CA PRO A 248 10.74 9.16 -12.07
C PRO A 248 11.86 9.93 -12.77
N GLU A 249 12.98 9.27 -13.00
CA GLU A 249 14.10 9.84 -13.76
C GLU A 249 14.66 8.80 -14.74
N LYS A 250 15.39 9.26 -15.76
CA LYS A 250 16.01 8.32 -16.68
C LYS A 250 17.06 7.47 -15.95
N PRO A 251 17.03 6.14 -16.13
CA PRO A 251 18.05 5.25 -15.56
C PRO A 251 19.47 5.60 -15.97
N GLY A 252 20.45 5.17 -15.18
CA GLY A 252 21.87 5.32 -15.49
C GLY A 252 22.47 6.70 -15.21
N GLN A 253 21.73 7.66 -14.63
CA GLN A 253 22.26 8.99 -14.30
C GLN A 253 23.50 8.95 -13.39
N MET A 254 23.62 7.92 -12.55
CA MET A 254 24.77 7.75 -11.65
C MET A 254 25.94 7.00 -12.28
N ALA A 255 25.88 6.62 -13.57
CA ALA A 255 26.92 5.82 -14.21
C ALA A 255 28.28 6.51 -14.20
N GLU A 256 28.35 7.83 -14.46
CA GLU A 256 29.63 8.54 -14.42
C GLU A 256 30.18 8.64 -12.99
N THR A 257 29.32 8.91 -12.00
CA THR A 257 29.74 8.90 -10.59
C THR A 257 30.26 7.52 -10.15
N ALA A 258 29.57 6.46 -10.54
CA ALA A 258 30.00 5.09 -10.29
C ALA A 258 31.33 4.77 -11.01
N ARG A 259 31.49 5.24 -12.25
CA ARG A 259 32.72 5.10 -13.01
C ARG A 259 33.93 5.77 -12.32
N GLN A 260 33.77 6.99 -11.84
CA GLN A 260 34.82 7.70 -11.11
C GLN A 260 35.17 6.99 -9.79
N TRP A 261 34.21 6.44 -9.12
CA TRP A 261 34.43 5.63 -7.92
C TRP A 261 35.17 4.35 -8.22
N LEU A 262 34.84 3.64 -9.32
CA LEU A 262 35.54 2.43 -9.77
C LEU A 262 36.99 2.71 -10.19
N LEU A 263 37.26 3.81 -10.89
CA LEU A 263 38.62 4.23 -11.28
C LEU A 263 39.52 4.43 -10.05
N LYS A 264 39.02 4.99 -8.97
CA LYS A 264 39.79 5.10 -7.73
C LYS A 264 40.12 3.72 -7.15
N ARG A 265 39.21 2.74 -7.25
CA ARG A 265 39.44 1.37 -6.78
C ARG A 265 40.43 0.60 -7.65
N ALA A 266 40.42 0.83 -8.93
CA ALA A 266 41.38 0.24 -9.87
C ALA A 266 42.86 0.62 -9.54
N GLY A 267 43.08 1.69 -8.79
CA GLY A 267 44.38 2.05 -8.27
C GLY A 267 44.97 1.07 -7.23
N PHE A 268 44.15 0.19 -6.65
CA PHE A 268 44.58 -0.75 -5.61
C PHE A 268 43.91 -2.14 -5.67
N LEU A 269 42.95 -2.35 -6.55
CA LEU A 269 42.32 -3.65 -6.79
C LEU A 269 42.47 -4.06 -8.26
N PRO A 270 42.57 -5.37 -8.56
CA PRO A 270 42.53 -5.84 -9.93
C PRO A 270 41.17 -5.59 -10.57
N ASP A 271 41.15 -5.35 -11.89
CA ASP A 271 39.93 -4.96 -12.65
C ASP A 271 38.77 -5.94 -12.52
N ASN A 272 39.03 -7.22 -12.32
CA ASN A 272 37.98 -8.22 -12.11
C ASN A 272 37.46 -8.31 -10.66
N ARG A 273 37.91 -7.43 -9.77
CA ARG A 273 37.53 -7.41 -8.34
C ARG A 273 37.15 -6.02 -7.81
N LEU A 274 36.77 -5.12 -8.69
CA LEU A 274 36.48 -3.73 -8.31
C LEU A 274 35.33 -3.61 -7.30
N LEU A 275 34.39 -4.55 -7.26
CA LEU A 275 33.29 -4.59 -6.33
C LEU A 275 33.56 -5.40 -5.05
N GLN A 276 34.75 -6.01 -4.92
CA GLN A 276 35.12 -6.78 -3.73
C GLN A 276 35.10 -5.90 -2.46
N GLY A 277 34.42 -6.35 -1.41
CA GLY A 277 34.30 -5.62 -0.14
C GLY A 277 33.38 -4.41 -0.19
N ALA A 278 32.75 -4.10 -1.34
CA ALA A 278 31.77 -3.05 -1.48
C ALA A 278 30.34 -3.61 -1.52
N LEU A 279 30.16 -4.78 -2.11
CA LEU A 279 28.88 -5.48 -2.20
C LEU A 279 29.04 -6.94 -1.75
N PRO A 280 27.95 -7.60 -1.30
CA PRO A 280 27.95 -9.04 -1.09
C PRO A 280 28.44 -9.79 -2.34
N LYS A 281 29.29 -10.80 -2.14
CA LYS A 281 29.95 -11.48 -3.26
C LYS A 281 29.01 -11.93 -4.41
N PRO A 282 27.84 -12.57 -4.15
CA PRO A 282 26.96 -12.99 -5.25
C PRO A 282 26.44 -11.80 -6.09
N LEU A 283 26.21 -10.65 -5.46
CA LEU A 283 25.77 -9.44 -6.13
C LEU A 283 26.94 -8.77 -6.87
N ALA A 284 28.12 -8.70 -6.24
CA ALA A 284 29.33 -8.18 -6.86
C ALA A 284 29.66 -8.95 -8.15
N ASP A 285 29.66 -10.29 -8.10
CA ASP A 285 29.92 -11.15 -9.26
C ASP A 285 28.87 -10.94 -10.37
N ARG A 286 27.62 -10.57 -10.02
CA ARG A 286 26.54 -10.31 -10.97
C ARG A 286 26.67 -8.96 -11.65
N LEU A 287 27.11 -7.93 -10.94
CA LEU A 287 27.21 -6.56 -11.43
C LEU A 287 28.59 -6.24 -12.04
N GLN A 288 29.59 -7.05 -11.77
CA GLN A 288 30.92 -6.90 -12.37
C GLN A 288 30.83 -7.15 -13.88
N GLY A 289 31.05 -6.13 -14.67
CA GLY A 289 31.16 -6.22 -16.11
C GLY A 289 32.63 -6.45 -16.57
N PRO A 290 32.85 -6.70 -17.85
CA PRO A 290 34.18 -6.88 -18.43
C PRO A 290 35.02 -5.59 -18.49
N SER A 291 34.39 -4.43 -18.33
CA SER A 291 35.04 -3.12 -18.27
C SER A 291 34.54 -2.29 -17.08
N ILE A 292 35.27 -1.23 -16.75
CA ILE A 292 34.84 -0.23 -15.73
C ILE A 292 33.53 0.46 -16.16
N GLU A 293 33.39 0.78 -17.43
CA GLU A 293 32.23 1.42 -18.00
C GLU A 293 30.96 0.55 -17.87
N GLU A 294 31.09 -0.73 -18.21
CA GLU A 294 29.97 -1.67 -18.08
C GLU A 294 29.62 -1.94 -16.61
N THR A 295 30.63 -2.09 -15.75
CA THR A 295 30.41 -2.21 -14.30
C THR A 295 29.70 -0.97 -13.74
N ALA A 296 30.13 0.23 -14.13
CA ALA A 296 29.50 1.48 -13.71
C ALA A 296 28.04 1.57 -14.18
N HIS A 297 27.79 1.14 -15.41
CA HIS A 297 26.42 1.08 -15.94
C HIS A 297 25.56 0.09 -15.15
N HIS A 298 26.06 -1.12 -14.88
CA HIS A 298 25.36 -2.11 -14.08
C HIS A 298 25.07 -1.63 -12.65
N LEU A 299 25.94 -0.84 -12.04
CA LEU A 299 25.71 -0.26 -10.72
C LEU A 299 24.58 0.79 -10.71
N ALA A 300 24.43 1.53 -11.81
CA ALA A 300 23.47 2.63 -11.93
C ALA A 300 22.17 2.26 -12.65
N ASP A 301 22.13 1.17 -13.42
CA ASP A 301 20.97 0.72 -14.20
C ASP A 301 21.01 -0.79 -14.44
N TRP A 302 20.87 -1.57 -13.37
CA TRP A 302 20.68 -3.01 -13.54
C TRP A 302 19.22 -3.33 -13.81
N ARG A 303 18.93 -3.89 -14.97
CA ARG A 303 17.58 -4.11 -15.45
C ARG A 303 17.04 -5.49 -15.13
N LEU A 304 15.86 -5.54 -14.52
CA LEU A 304 15.11 -6.75 -14.21
C LEU A 304 13.77 -6.70 -14.93
N GLN A 305 13.50 -7.69 -15.79
CA GLN A 305 12.19 -7.81 -16.43
C GLN A 305 11.14 -8.16 -15.39
N VAL A 306 10.14 -7.29 -15.21
CA VAL A 306 8.99 -7.54 -14.33
C VAL A 306 8.00 -8.42 -15.07
N THR A 307 7.63 -9.55 -14.47
CA THR A 307 6.72 -10.54 -15.05
C THR A 307 5.35 -10.55 -14.37
N GLY A 308 5.25 -9.89 -13.21
CA GLY A 308 4.03 -9.83 -12.43
C GLY A 308 4.22 -9.03 -11.15
N VAL A 309 3.15 -8.98 -10.38
CA VAL A 309 3.16 -8.57 -8.96
C VAL A 309 2.60 -9.72 -8.13
N ARG A 310 3.01 -9.81 -6.86
CA ARG A 310 2.40 -10.81 -5.96
C ARG A 310 0.91 -10.53 -5.86
N GLY A 311 0.10 -11.59 -6.00
CA GLY A 311 -1.35 -11.48 -6.01
C GLY A 311 -1.94 -10.97 -4.68
N PHE A 312 -3.25 -10.88 -4.63
CA PHE A 312 -3.98 -10.36 -3.46
C PHE A 312 -3.66 -11.05 -2.14
N ASP A 313 -3.26 -12.33 -2.15
CA ASP A 313 -2.81 -13.06 -0.95
C ASP A 313 -1.63 -12.39 -0.22
N HIS A 314 -0.86 -11.58 -0.93
CA HIS A 314 0.32 -10.89 -0.44
C HIS A 314 0.21 -9.37 -0.53
N ALA A 315 -0.84 -8.85 -1.15
CA ALA A 315 -1.08 -7.42 -1.27
C ALA A 315 -1.57 -6.84 0.06
N GLN A 316 -1.02 -5.71 0.47
CA GLN A 316 -1.49 -5.00 1.65
C GLN A 316 -2.77 -4.23 1.35
N VAL A 317 -2.90 -3.69 0.14
CA VAL A 317 -4.07 -2.94 -0.34
C VAL A 317 -4.40 -3.32 -1.79
N ALA A 318 -5.59 -2.95 -2.25
CA ALA A 318 -5.97 -2.99 -3.65
C ALA A 318 -5.93 -1.57 -4.24
N ALA A 319 -5.39 -1.42 -5.44
CA ALA A 319 -5.62 -0.27 -6.29
C ALA A 319 -6.91 -0.53 -7.08
N GLY A 320 -7.77 0.47 -7.23
CA GLY A 320 -9.13 0.28 -7.72
C GLY A 320 -10.12 0.00 -6.59
N GLY A 321 -11.40 -0.02 -6.90
CA GLY A 321 -12.50 -0.13 -5.96
C GLY A 321 -13.74 0.56 -6.48
N ILE A 322 -14.72 0.80 -5.64
CA ILE A 322 -15.94 1.55 -6.00
C ILE A 322 -15.56 3.02 -6.27
N SER A 323 -15.95 3.52 -7.45
CA SER A 323 -15.75 4.92 -7.82
C SER A 323 -16.43 5.83 -6.80
N THR A 324 -15.76 6.92 -6.45
CA THR A 324 -16.29 7.94 -5.53
C THR A 324 -17.29 8.89 -6.20
N ARG A 325 -17.55 8.69 -7.50
CA ARG A 325 -18.53 9.49 -8.23
C ARG A 325 -19.93 9.34 -7.59
N GLY A 326 -20.53 10.46 -7.20
CA GLY A 326 -21.80 10.48 -6.52
C GLY A 326 -21.73 10.18 -5.01
N ILE A 327 -20.52 10.16 -4.44
CA ILE A 327 -20.31 10.12 -2.99
C ILE A 327 -19.94 11.52 -2.50
N ASN A 328 -20.61 11.98 -1.48
CA ASN A 328 -20.32 13.28 -0.85
C ASN A 328 -19.10 13.14 0.07
N ALA A 329 -18.01 13.85 -0.23
CA ALA A 329 -16.76 13.77 0.53
C ALA A 329 -16.86 14.28 1.99
N GLN A 330 -17.87 15.08 2.32
CA GLN A 330 -18.10 15.61 3.67
C GLN A 330 -18.88 14.63 4.54
N THR A 331 -19.80 13.86 3.94
CA THR A 331 -20.73 13.00 4.69
C THR A 331 -20.49 11.52 4.45
N MET A 332 -19.75 11.18 3.40
CA MET A 332 -19.59 9.82 2.85
C MET A 332 -20.89 9.20 2.34
N GLU A 333 -22.00 9.96 2.29
CA GLU A 333 -23.26 9.50 1.76
C GLU A 333 -23.20 9.37 0.23
N SER A 334 -23.74 8.30 -0.29
CA SER A 334 -23.84 8.05 -1.72
C SER A 334 -25.03 8.76 -2.35
N ALA A 335 -25.17 8.69 -3.67
CA ALA A 335 -26.36 9.14 -4.37
C ALA A 335 -27.65 8.39 -3.96
N LEU A 336 -27.53 7.24 -3.30
CA LEU A 336 -28.65 6.50 -2.71
C LEU A 336 -28.82 6.93 -1.25
N PRO A 337 -29.94 7.60 -0.90
CA PRO A 337 -30.12 8.17 0.43
C PRO A 337 -29.98 7.13 1.55
N GLY A 338 -29.29 7.51 2.63
CA GLY A 338 -29.03 6.65 3.78
C GLY A 338 -27.99 5.57 3.56
N LEU A 339 -27.29 5.55 2.40
CA LEU A 339 -26.21 4.61 2.13
C LEU A 339 -24.86 5.32 2.13
N TYR A 340 -23.98 4.93 3.03
CA TYR A 340 -22.64 5.49 3.23
C TYR A 340 -21.57 4.47 2.88
N LEU A 341 -20.52 4.89 2.17
CA LEU A 341 -19.40 4.04 1.79
C LEU A 341 -18.09 4.61 2.33
N CYS A 342 -17.23 3.78 2.94
CA CYS A 342 -15.99 4.27 3.52
C CYS A 342 -14.83 3.28 3.42
N GLY A 343 -13.63 3.79 3.60
CA GLY A 343 -12.38 3.04 3.67
C GLY A 343 -11.94 2.46 2.32
N GLU A 344 -11.22 1.35 2.39
CA GLU A 344 -10.59 0.67 1.25
C GLU A 344 -11.60 0.04 0.25
N LEU A 345 -12.90 0.18 0.49
CA LEU A 345 -13.95 -0.16 -0.45
C LEU A 345 -13.93 0.76 -1.68
N LEU A 346 -13.50 1.99 -1.50
CA LEU A 346 -13.47 3.06 -2.51
C LEU A 346 -12.21 2.96 -3.38
N ASP A 347 -12.26 3.50 -4.60
CA ASP A 347 -11.09 3.64 -5.49
C ASP A 347 -10.12 4.72 -4.99
N VAL A 348 -9.65 4.52 -3.76
CA VAL A 348 -8.62 5.34 -3.12
C VAL A 348 -7.66 4.41 -2.40
N ASP A 349 -6.42 4.38 -2.85
CA ASP A 349 -5.33 3.69 -2.16
C ASP A 349 -4.21 4.67 -1.79
N GLY A 350 -3.66 4.52 -0.60
CA GLY A 350 -2.56 5.33 -0.09
C GLY A 350 -1.22 4.62 -0.23
N ASP A 351 -0.14 5.40 -0.26
CA ASP A 351 1.22 4.85 -0.18
C ASP A 351 1.47 4.15 1.17
N THR A 352 2.65 3.53 1.30
CA THR A 352 3.10 2.98 2.59
C THR A 352 3.22 4.10 3.63
N GLY A 353 3.02 3.77 4.90
CA GLY A 353 3.29 4.74 5.96
C GLY A 353 2.08 5.20 6.75
N GLY A 354 0.94 4.52 6.69
CA GLY A 354 -0.24 4.80 7.50
C GLY A 354 -1.35 5.55 6.76
N HIS A 355 -1.15 5.93 5.50
CA HIS A 355 -2.13 6.68 4.70
C HIS A 355 -3.45 5.92 4.53
N ASN A 356 -3.41 4.61 4.27
CA ASN A 356 -4.60 3.78 4.06
C ASN A 356 -5.48 3.70 5.31
N LEU A 357 -4.89 3.48 6.49
CA LEU A 357 -5.65 3.45 7.74
C LEU A 357 -6.17 4.84 8.12
N MET A 358 -5.39 5.89 7.88
CA MET A 358 -5.82 7.27 8.09
C MET A 358 -7.05 7.62 7.25
N PHE A 359 -7.05 7.27 5.95
CA PHE A 359 -8.21 7.47 5.08
C PHE A 359 -9.42 6.67 5.54
N ALA A 360 -9.22 5.40 5.92
CA ALA A 360 -10.31 4.57 6.43
C ALA A 360 -10.93 5.13 7.72
N LEU A 361 -10.10 5.67 8.62
CA LEU A 361 -10.57 6.35 9.84
C LEU A 361 -11.30 7.66 9.52
N ALA A 362 -10.73 8.52 8.67
CA ALA A 362 -11.36 9.79 8.30
C ALA A 362 -12.74 9.57 7.67
N THR A 363 -12.85 8.66 6.70
CA THR A 363 -14.12 8.33 6.05
C THR A 363 -15.10 7.66 7.00
N GLY A 364 -14.60 6.81 7.92
CA GLY A 364 -15.43 6.16 8.94
C GLY A 364 -15.99 7.15 9.96
N ILE A 365 -15.22 8.15 10.38
CA ILE A 365 -15.67 9.24 11.27
C ILE A 365 -16.78 10.04 10.58
N LEU A 366 -16.53 10.53 9.34
CA LEU A 366 -17.51 11.33 8.59
C LEU A 366 -18.81 10.55 8.32
N ALA A 367 -18.71 9.28 7.93
CA ALA A 367 -19.86 8.42 7.71
C ALA A 367 -20.66 8.19 9.00
N GLY A 368 -19.95 7.96 10.11
CA GLY A 368 -20.59 7.73 11.42
C GLY A 368 -21.32 8.96 11.94
N GLU A 369 -20.68 10.12 11.90
CA GLU A 369 -21.29 11.40 12.30
C GLU A 369 -22.53 11.73 11.45
N SER A 370 -22.43 11.56 10.12
CA SER A 370 -23.53 11.88 9.21
C SER A 370 -24.69 10.89 9.29
N ALA A 371 -24.43 9.60 9.55
CA ALA A 371 -25.47 8.59 9.69
C ALA A 371 -26.23 8.68 11.01
N ALA A 372 -25.64 9.32 12.02
CA ALA A 372 -26.27 9.53 13.32
C ALA A 372 -27.21 10.74 13.35
N GLY A 373 -27.15 11.67 12.39
CA GLY A 373 -27.98 12.86 12.24
C GLY A 373 -27.40 14.07 12.93
#